data_ffafa4249aed88e2a258f73f81846c7a
#
_entry.id   ffafa4249aed88e2a258f73f81846c7a
#
_cell.length_a   1.000
_cell.length_b   1.000
_cell.length_c   1.000
_cell.angle_alpha   90.00
_cell.angle_beta   90.00
_cell.angle_gamma   90.00
#
_symmetry.space_group_name_H-M   'P 1'
#
loop_
_entity.id
_entity.type
_entity.pdbx_description
1 polymer ?
#
loop_
_entity_poly.entity_id
_entity_poly.type
_entity_poly.pdbx_seq_one_letter_code
_entity_poly.pdbx_strand_id
1 'polypeptide(L)'
;MWQKTYLVRLSGTAVTPAEVIKAWKENFGEFWPRGNRFYAPTTGIAPGEVAVLNLSTGGMPVSTGVMVIFSDEESFTFMTPEGHMFSGWITFSAYEKDQATVAQAQLLIRANDPLYEVGFRLGGSKAEDKFWVQTLGSLASHFGVEGQVQTTATCIDPGRQWSQAKNIWHNAAIRSSVYTALAPLRSARKRIWRN
;
A
#
# COMPACT_ATOMS: atom_id res chain seq x y z
N MET A 1 -15.16 7.41 -5.12
CA MET A 1 -14.11 6.48 -5.56
C MET A 1 -13.07 7.25 -6.37
N TRP A 2 -11.80 6.96 -6.15
CA TRP A 2 -10.68 7.61 -6.81
C TRP A 2 -9.89 6.59 -7.63
N GLN A 3 -9.51 6.98 -8.83
CA GLN A 3 -8.43 6.36 -9.57
C GLN A 3 -7.21 7.24 -9.45
N LYS A 4 -6.11 6.68 -8.92
CA LYS A 4 -4.82 7.36 -8.82
C LYS A 4 -3.77 6.55 -9.56
N THR A 5 -2.91 7.24 -10.27
CA THR A 5 -1.83 6.61 -11.04
C THR A 5 -0.53 7.35 -10.73
N TYR A 6 0.48 6.59 -10.34
CA TYR A 6 1.85 7.02 -10.13
C TYR A 6 2.71 6.28 -11.12
N LEU A 7 3.53 6.98 -11.87
CA LEU A 7 4.43 6.36 -12.84
C LEU A 7 5.80 7.01 -12.83
N VAL A 8 6.83 6.21 -13.12
CA VAL A 8 8.20 6.67 -13.29
C VAL A 8 8.79 6.04 -14.56
N ARG A 9 9.47 6.84 -15.35
CA ARG A 9 10.25 6.37 -16.53
C ARG A 9 11.64 5.99 -16.09
N LEU A 10 12.08 4.81 -16.49
CA LEU A 10 13.43 4.31 -16.27
C LEU A 10 14.29 4.58 -17.50
N SER A 11 14.47 5.87 -17.82
CA SER A 11 15.23 6.29 -19.00
C SER A 11 16.73 6.13 -18.75
N GLY A 12 17.46 5.76 -19.82
CA GLY A 12 18.93 5.60 -19.75
C GLY A 12 19.37 4.22 -19.21
N THR A 13 18.44 3.29 -19.01
CA THR A 13 18.72 1.90 -18.66
C THR A 13 18.15 0.97 -19.72
N ALA A 14 18.73 -0.23 -19.84
CA ALA A 14 18.23 -1.29 -20.71
C ALA A 14 17.33 -2.29 -19.96
N VAL A 15 16.80 -1.89 -18.79
CA VAL A 15 15.96 -2.76 -17.96
C VAL A 15 14.62 -3.04 -18.62
N THR A 16 14.24 -4.32 -18.67
CA THR A 16 12.96 -4.77 -19.23
C THR A 16 11.80 -4.66 -18.24
N PRO A 17 10.54 -4.59 -18.68
CA PRO A 17 9.37 -4.64 -17.81
C PRO A 17 9.37 -5.83 -16.84
N ALA A 18 9.72 -7.03 -17.31
CA ALA A 18 9.78 -8.23 -16.49
C ALA A 18 10.83 -8.14 -15.38
N GLU A 19 12.01 -7.58 -15.67
CA GLU A 19 13.06 -7.34 -14.66
C GLU A 19 12.57 -6.34 -13.59
N VAL A 20 11.85 -5.29 -14.00
CA VAL A 20 11.25 -4.31 -13.06
C VAL A 20 10.26 -4.99 -12.14
N ILE A 21 9.33 -5.79 -12.68
CA ILE A 21 8.31 -6.48 -11.87
C ILE A 21 8.95 -7.53 -10.96
N LYS A 22 9.96 -8.25 -11.45
CA LYS A 22 10.72 -9.20 -10.61
C LYS A 22 11.38 -8.50 -9.44
N ALA A 23 12.16 -7.44 -9.69
CA ALA A 23 12.82 -6.67 -8.63
C ALA A 23 11.79 -6.05 -7.66
N TRP A 24 10.66 -5.58 -8.17
CA TRP A 24 9.60 -4.99 -7.35
C TRP A 24 8.99 -6.03 -6.40
N LYS A 25 8.67 -7.23 -6.89
CA LYS A 25 8.13 -8.31 -6.05
C LYS A 25 9.12 -8.79 -5.00
N GLU A 26 10.39 -8.97 -5.37
CA GLU A 26 11.43 -9.48 -4.47
C GLU A 26 11.78 -8.48 -3.35
N ASN A 27 11.74 -7.18 -3.63
CA ASN A 27 12.16 -6.11 -2.72
C ASN A 27 11.03 -5.15 -2.34
N PHE A 28 9.77 -5.56 -2.45
CA PHE A 28 8.60 -4.69 -2.35
C PHE A 28 8.61 -3.79 -1.11
N GLY A 29 8.92 -4.36 0.05
CA GLY A 29 8.97 -3.63 1.32
C GLY A 29 10.18 -2.71 1.47
N GLU A 30 11.27 -2.94 0.74
CA GLU A 30 12.48 -2.14 0.81
C GLU A 30 12.32 -0.79 0.11
N PHE A 31 11.43 -0.71 -0.87
CA PHE A 31 11.12 0.52 -1.58
C PHE A 31 10.20 1.46 -0.78
N TRP A 32 9.64 0.98 0.33
CA TRP A 32 8.70 1.75 1.14
C TRP A 32 9.37 2.84 1.98
N PRO A 33 8.68 3.96 2.24
CA PRO A 33 9.17 4.99 3.15
C PRO A 33 9.46 4.42 4.54
N ARG A 34 10.53 4.91 5.17
CA ARG A 34 10.95 4.50 6.53
C ARG A 34 9.79 4.56 7.53
N GLY A 35 9.76 3.60 8.44
CA GLY A 35 8.70 3.48 9.45
C GLY A 35 7.52 2.61 9.01
N ASN A 36 7.46 2.21 7.74
CA ASN A 36 6.49 1.25 7.22
C ASN A 36 7.15 -0.10 6.98
N ARG A 37 6.39 -1.17 7.13
CA ARG A 37 6.90 -2.54 6.92
C ARG A 37 5.90 -3.36 6.13
N PHE A 38 6.40 -4.04 5.13
CA PHE A 38 5.69 -5.06 4.37
C PHE A 38 6.26 -6.43 4.76
N TYR A 39 5.41 -7.32 5.25
CA TYR A 39 5.77 -8.69 5.55
C TYR A 39 5.23 -9.57 4.43
N ALA A 40 6.11 -9.90 3.49
CA ALA A 40 5.78 -10.75 2.36
C ALA A 40 5.36 -12.15 2.81
N PRO A 41 4.47 -12.81 2.07
CA PRO A 41 4.23 -14.25 2.23
C PRO A 41 5.54 -15.02 1.98
N THR A 42 5.71 -16.15 2.66
CA THR A 42 6.90 -17.02 2.47
C THR A 42 7.01 -17.60 1.07
N THR A 43 5.89 -17.74 0.39
CA THR A 43 5.74 -18.21 -0.99
C THR A 43 5.95 -17.11 -2.04
N GLY A 44 6.19 -15.86 -1.59
CA GLY A 44 6.29 -14.70 -2.47
C GLY A 44 4.94 -14.07 -2.82
N ILE A 45 4.96 -13.10 -3.74
CA ILE A 45 3.75 -12.39 -4.22
C ILE A 45 3.09 -13.25 -5.30
N ALA A 46 2.21 -14.16 -4.87
CA ALA A 46 1.47 -15.08 -5.73
C ALA A 46 -0.05 -15.01 -5.43
N PRO A 47 -0.93 -15.28 -6.42
CA PRO A 47 -2.38 -15.20 -6.22
C PRO A 47 -2.89 -16.05 -5.05
N GLY A 48 -3.76 -15.46 -4.22
CA GLY A 48 -4.30 -16.09 -3.00
C GLY A 48 -3.47 -15.84 -1.74
N GLU A 49 -2.22 -15.42 -1.86
CA GLU A 49 -1.35 -15.12 -0.73
C GLU A 49 -1.73 -13.82 -0.03
N VAL A 50 -1.47 -13.77 1.28
CA VAL A 50 -1.75 -12.60 2.12
C VAL A 50 -0.46 -12.03 2.69
N ALA A 51 -0.26 -10.73 2.50
CA ALA A 51 0.81 -9.97 3.12
C ALA A 51 0.29 -9.14 4.29
N VAL A 52 1.12 -8.97 5.32
CA VAL A 52 0.81 -8.13 6.48
C VAL A 52 1.55 -6.81 6.35
N LEU A 53 0.87 -5.72 6.68
CA LEU A 53 1.37 -4.36 6.59
C LEU A 53 1.39 -3.72 7.98
N ASN A 54 2.53 -3.15 8.37
CA ASN A 54 2.61 -2.24 9.49
C ASN A 54 2.93 -0.84 8.96
N LEU A 55 1.98 0.06 9.06
CA LEU A 55 2.05 1.41 8.53
C LEU A 55 2.11 2.42 9.69
N SER A 56 2.78 3.54 9.45
CA SER A 56 2.77 4.69 10.34
C SER A 56 2.01 5.83 9.66
N THR A 57 0.80 6.10 10.12
CA THR A 57 -0.07 7.14 9.56
C THR A 57 -0.32 8.21 10.61
N GLY A 58 0.20 9.42 10.39
CA GLY A 58 0.07 10.52 11.36
C GLY A 58 0.65 10.20 12.74
N GLY A 59 1.71 9.37 12.80
CA GLY A 59 2.32 8.92 14.06
C GLY A 59 1.59 7.76 14.76
N MET A 60 0.47 7.30 14.22
CA MET A 60 -0.28 6.16 14.75
C MET A 60 0.11 4.86 14.01
N PRO A 61 0.38 3.77 14.74
CA PRO A 61 0.61 2.47 14.11
C PRO A 61 -0.71 1.91 13.56
N VAL A 62 -0.68 1.45 12.31
CA VAL A 62 -1.80 0.76 11.67
C VAL A 62 -1.31 -0.60 11.18
N SER A 63 -1.83 -1.67 11.76
CA SER A 63 -1.57 -3.03 11.31
C SER A 63 -2.76 -3.52 10.48
N THR A 64 -2.50 -3.93 9.26
CA THR A 64 -3.51 -4.40 8.31
C THR A 64 -2.89 -5.43 7.36
N GLY A 65 -3.55 -5.77 6.27
CA GLY A 65 -3.01 -6.68 5.27
C GLY A 65 -3.51 -6.36 3.88
N VAL A 66 -3.02 -7.11 2.92
CA VAL A 66 -3.51 -7.14 1.54
C VAL A 66 -3.47 -8.59 1.04
N MET A 67 -4.37 -8.92 0.12
CA MET A 67 -4.39 -10.19 -0.57
C MET A 67 -3.92 -10.01 -2.01
N VAL A 68 -3.04 -10.87 -2.47
CA VAL A 68 -2.64 -10.93 -3.87
C VAL A 68 -3.77 -11.56 -4.68
N ILE A 69 -4.36 -10.81 -5.60
CA ILE A 69 -5.45 -11.32 -6.46
C ILE A 69 -4.98 -11.64 -7.88
N PHE A 70 -3.82 -11.12 -8.26
CA PHE A 70 -3.21 -11.36 -9.56
C PHE A 70 -1.68 -11.21 -9.47
N SER A 71 -0.91 -12.00 -10.23
CA SER A 71 0.54 -11.86 -10.38
C SER A 71 1.03 -12.63 -11.59
N ASP A 72 1.73 -11.93 -12.51
CA ASP A 72 2.47 -12.48 -13.64
C ASP A 72 3.82 -11.77 -13.83
N GLU A 73 4.45 -11.90 -14.97
CA GLU A 73 5.76 -11.30 -15.26
C GLU A 73 5.70 -9.79 -15.54
N GLU A 74 4.53 -9.24 -15.86
CA GLU A 74 4.34 -7.84 -16.23
C GLU A 74 3.62 -7.02 -15.16
N SER A 75 2.93 -7.70 -14.21
CA SER A 75 2.13 -7.01 -13.18
C SER A 75 1.78 -7.89 -11.98
N PHE A 76 1.35 -7.23 -10.90
CA PHE A 76 0.70 -7.87 -9.77
C PHE A 76 -0.30 -6.92 -9.11
N THR A 77 -1.35 -7.49 -8.50
CA THR A 77 -2.44 -6.71 -7.93
C THR A 77 -2.74 -7.15 -6.50
N PHE A 78 -2.84 -6.19 -5.61
CA PHE A 78 -3.30 -6.37 -4.25
C PHE A 78 -4.73 -5.85 -4.08
N MET A 79 -5.54 -6.61 -3.35
CA MET A 79 -6.85 -6.20 -2.86
C MET A 79 -6.80 -5.98 -1.34
N THR A 80 -7.51 -4.97 -0.88
CA THR A 80 -7.56 -4.63 0.54
C THR A 80 -8.66 -5.42 1.25
N PRO A 81 -8.41 -5.94 2.48
CA PRO A 81 -9.43 -6.58 3.31
C PRO A 81 -10.32 -5.54 4.01
N GLU A 82 -11.40 -6.01 4.60
CA GLU A 82 -12.24 -5.22 5.50
C GLU A 82 -11.41 -4.64 6.65
N GLY A 83 -11.63 -3.38 6.97
CA GLY A 83 -10.91 -2.65 8.02
C GLY A 83 -9.60 -1.98 7.56
N HIS A 84 -9.11 -2.29 6.37
CA HIS A 84 -8.02 -1.51 5.76
C HIS A 84 -8.47 -0.05 5.57
N MET A 85 -7.53 0.90 5.54
CA MET A 85 -7.87 2.33 5.37
C MET A 85 -8.61 2.64 4.06
N PHE A 86 -8.33 1.86 3.03
CA PHE A 86 -9.00 1.93 1.74
C PHE A 86 -9.73 0.63 1.42
N SER A 87 -10.83 0.73 0.68
CA SER A 87 -11.52 -0.37 0.02
C SER A 87 -11.26 -0.28 -1.46
N GLY A 88 -10.69 -1.32 -2.06
CA GLY A 88 -10.34 -1.39 -3.47
C GLY A 88 -9.10 -2.22 -3.74
N TRP A 89 -8.39 -1.89 -4.79
CA TRP A 89 -7.17 -2.60 -5.21
C TRP A 89 -6.12 -1.65 -5.76
N ILE A 90 -4.90 -2.16 -5.81
CA ILE A 90 -3.76 -1.51 -6.41
C ILE A 90 -3.04 -2.48 -7.34
N THR A 91 -2.80 -2.06 -8.57
CA THR A 91 -2.05 -2.81 -9.57
C THR A 91 -0.69 -2.15 -9.78
N PHE A 92 0.34 -2.94 -9.70
CA PHE A 92 1.72 -2.61 -10.03
C PHE A 92 2.04 -3.23 -11.37
N SER A 93 2.51 -2.45 -12.32
CA SER A 93 2.82 -2.90 -13.68
C SER A 93 4.06 -2.24 -14.23
N ALA A 94 4.68 -2.88 -15.20
CA ALA A 94 5.73 -2.27 -16.00
C ALA A 94 5.47 -2.55 -17.49
N TYR A 95 5.79 -1.59 -18.34
CA TYR A 95 5.61 -1.69 -19.78
C TYR A 95 6.58 -0.79 -20.53
N GLU A 96 6.82 -1.10 -21.80
CA GLU A 96 7.64 -0.25 -22.66
C GLU A 96 6.83 0.91 -23.23
N LYS A 97 7.43 2.10 -23.22
CA LYS A 97 6.87 3.29 -23.85
C LYS A 97 8.02 4.20 -24.31
N ASP A 98 7.99 4.58 -25.60
CA ASP A 98 8.97 5.50 -26.22
C ASP A 98 10.42 5.11 -25.88
N GLN A 99 10.78 3.86 -26.12
CA GLN A 99 12.10 3.26 -25.89
C GLN A 99 12.61 3.32 -24.43
N ALA A 100 11.71 3.37 -23.47
CA ALA A 100 12.04 3.25 -22.05
C ALA A 100 10.99 2.42 -21.32
N THR A 101 11.43 1.70 -20.30
CA THR A 101 10.52 1.00 -19.39
C THR A 101 9.86 2.01 -18.44
N VAL A 102 8.56 1.88 -18.27
CA VAL A 102 7.74 2.67 -17.34
C VAL A 102 7.25 1.74 -16.24
N ALA A 103 7.54 2.07 -14.98
CA ALA A 103 6.94 1.42 -13.83
C ALA A 103 5.73 2.24 -13.33
N GLN A 104 4.63 1.55 -13.02
CA GLN A 104 3.37 2.18 -12.66
C GLN A 104 2.72 1.51 -11.45
N ALA A 105 2.21 2.31 -10.52
CA ALA A 105 1.25 1.90 -9.50
C ALA A 105 -0.09 2.58 -9.78
N GLN A 106 -1.15 1.80 -10.01
CA GLN A 106 -2.49 2.30 -10.28
C GLN A 106 -3.46 1.81 -9.21
N LEU A 107 -4.09 2.75 -8.52
CA LEU A 107 -5.04 2.50 -7.45
C LEU A 107 -6.46 2.79 -7.91
N LEU A 108 -7.38 1.91 -7.56
CA LEU A 108 -8.81 2.16 -7.63
C LEU A 108 -9.37 1.98 -6.22
N ILE A 109 -9.56 3.08 -5.50
CA ILE A 109 -9.79 3.07 -4.06
C ILE A 109 -10.88 4.05 -3.62
N ARG A 110 -11.48 3.75 -2.49
CA ARG A 110 -12.27 4.67 -1.66
C ARG A 110 -11.92 4.47 -0.19
N ALA A 111 -12.23 5.42 0.67
CA ALA A 111 -12.13 5.19 2.10
C ALA A 111 -13.06 4.05 2.53
N ASN A 112 -12.60 3.17 3.43
CA ASN A 112 -13.35 1.99 3.86
C ASN A 112 -14.50 2.33 4.82
N ASP A 113 -14.39 3.43 5.55
CA ASP A 113 -15.38 3.91 6.50
C ASP A 113 -15.37 5.44 6.61
N PRO A 114 -16.38 6.06 7.26
CA PRO A 114 -16.48 7.52 7.39
C PRO A 114 -15.31 8.18 8.12
N LEU A 115 -14.66 7.49 9.08
CA LEU A 115 -13.52 8.03 9.82
C LEU A 115 -12.30 8.15 8.89
N TYR A 116 -12.01 7.10 8.12
CA TYR A 116 -10.96 7.15 7.11
C TYR A 116 -11.29 8.15 5.99
N GLU A 117 -12.57 8.33 5.62
CA GLU A 117 -12.95 9.34 4.63
C GLU A 117 -12.64 10.76 5.09
N VAL A 118 -12.95 11.07 6.35
CA VAL A 118 -12.60 12.38 6.94
C VAL A 118 -11.09 12.54 7.00
N GLY A 119 -10.35 11.54 7.50
CA GLY A 119 -8.90 11.55 7.58
C GLY A 119 -8.23 11.72 6.21
N PHE A 120 -8.75 11.06 5.18
CA PHE A 120 -8.25 11.16 3.81
C PHE A 120 -8.39 12.59 3.26
N ARG A 121 -9.51 13.25 3.55
CA ARG A 121 -9.75 14.65 3.15
C ARG A 121 -8.90 15.66 3.94
N LEU A 122 -8.61 15.38 5.20
CA LEU A 122 -7.82 16.25 6.08
C LEU A 122 -6.30 16.12 5.91
N GLY A 123 -5.83 15.46 4.85
CA GLY A 123 -4.40 15.34 4.53
C GLY A 123 -3.94 13.92 4.21
N GLY A 124 -4.76 12.91 4.47
CA GLY A 124 -4.44 11.52 4.16
C GLY A 124 -4.15 11.28 2.68
N SER A 125 -4.85 11.98 1.77
CA SER A 125 -4.59 11.92 0.34
C SER A 125 -3.18 12.39 -0.02
N LYS A 126 -2.69 13.49 0.58
CA LYS A 126 -1.33 13.98 0.37
C LYS A 126 -0.27 13.04 0.95
N ALA A 127 -0.56 12.43 2.09
CA ALA A 127 0.33 11.46 2.72
C ALA A 127 0.46 10.19 1.87
N GLU A 128 -0.63 9.73 1.29
CA GLU A 128 -0.67 8.61 0.34
C GLU A 128 0.11 8.95 -0.94
N ASP A 129 -0.11 10.14 -1.53
CA ASP A 129 0.65 10.58 -2.71
C ASP A 129 2.16 10.57 -2.42
N LYS A 130 2.57 11.12 -1.27
CA LYS A 130 3.98 11.10 -0.85
C LYS A 130 4.53 9.69 -0.69
N PHE A 131 3.74 8.77 -0.12
CA PHE A 131 4.13 7.37 0.04
C PHE A 131 4.46 6.73 -1.31
N TRP A 132 3.57 6.85 -2.29
CA TRP A 132 3.77 6.23 -3.61
C TRP A 132 4.85 6.93 -4.43
N VAL A 133 4.97 8.24 -4.35
CA VAL A 133 6.07 8.99 -4.99
C VAL A 133 7.43 8.51 -4.45
N GLN A 134 7.57 8.36 -3.14
CA GLN A 134 8.79 7.83 -2.54
C GLN A 134 9.06 6.38 -2.94
N THR A 135 8.01 5.53 -2.95
CA THR A 135 8.13 4.11 -3.32
C THR A 135 8.62 3.94 -4.76
N LEU A 136 8.02 4.67 -5.72
CA LEU A 136 8.45 4.60 -7.11
C LEU A 136 9.82 5.26 -7.33
N GLY A 137 10.12 6.33 -6.58
CA GLY A 137 11.46 6.94 -6.60
C GLY A 137 12.53 5.97 -6.10
N SER A 138 12.26 5.23 -5.02
CA SER A 138 13.17 4.18 -4.52
C SER A 138 13.36 3.05 -5.53
N LEU A 139 12.28 2.63 -6.20
CA LEU A 139 12.35 1.64 -7.28
C LEU A 139 13.22 2.14 -8.45
N ALA A 140 13.04 3.40 -8.88
CA ALA A 140 13.85 3.98 -9.94
C ALA A 140 15.34 4.05 -9.55
N SER A 141 15.62 4.47 -8.30
CA SER A 141 16.98 4.53 -7.75
C SER A 141 17.65 3.15 -7.69
N HIS A 142 16.89 2.08 -7.46
CA HIS A 142 17.39 0.70 -7.49
C HIS A 142 18.00 0.35 -8.89
N PHE A 143 17.43 0.92 -9.96
CA PHE A 143 17.96 0.78 -11.32
C PHE A 143 18.93 1.90 -11.72
N GLY A 144 19.39 2.71 -10.77
CA GLY A 144 20.34 3.79 -11.03
C GLY A 144 19.73 5.01 -11.74
N VAL A 145 18.40 5.17 -11.69
CA VAL A 145 17.67 6.27 -12.35
C VAL A 145 17.16 7.26 -11.33
N GLU A 146 17.47 8.55 -11.52
CA GLU A 146 16.81 9.66 -10.83
C GLU A 146 15.57 10.08 -11.63
N GLY A 147 14.49 9.31 -11.53
CA GLY A 147 13.25 9.53 -12.27
C GLY A 147 12.26 10.41 -11.51
N GLN A 148 11.67 11.39 -12.20
CA GLN A 148 10.55 12.14 -11.64
C GLN A 148 9.27 11.31 -11.71
N VAL A 149 8.63 11.10 -10.56
CA VAL A 149 7.34 10.40 -10.48
C VAL A 149 6.21 11.34 -10.89
N GLN A 150 5.46 10.94 -11.90
CA GLN A 150 4.25 11.63 -12.34
C GLN A 150 3.04 11.07 -11.59
N THR A 151 2.14 11.97 -11.16
CA THR A 151 0.94 11.60 -10.41
C THR A 151 -0.30 12.12 -11.13
N THR A 152 -1.28 11.25 -11.32
CA THR A 152 -2.61 11.63 -11.83
C THR A 152 -3.67 11.10 -10.87
N ALA A 153 -4.66 11.94 -10.53
CA ALA A 153 -5.77 11.57 -9.67
C ALA A 153 -7.10 12.00 -10.30
N THR A 154 -8.01 11.06 -10.48
CA THR A 154 -9.35 11.28 -11.04
C THR A 154 -10.41 10.78 -10.06
N CYS A 155 -11.36 11.63 -9.71
CA CYS A 155 -12.53 11.22 -8.94
C CYS A 155 -13.55 10.57 -9.88
N ILE A 156 -13.69 9.25 -9.80
CA ILE A 156 -14.64 8.48 -10.64
C ILE A 156 -16.05 8.55 -10.04
N ASP A 157 -16.17 8.46 -8.72
CA ASP A 157 -17.43 8.51 -8.01
C ASP A 157 -17.29 9.38 -6.75
N PRO A 158 -17.89 10.58 -6.71
CA PRO A 158 -17.85 11.48 -5.56
C PRO A 158 -18.79 11.04 -4.43
N GLY A 159 -19.65 10.03 -4.66
CA GLY A 159 -20.65 9.55 -3.71
C GLY A 159 -20.01 9.03 -2.42
N ARG A 160 -20.60 9.42 -1.29
CA ARG A 160 -20.19 8.94 0.03
C ARG A 160 -20.88 7.62 0.33
N GLN A 161 -20.10 6.59 0.67
CA GLN A 161 -20.63 5.26 0.98
C GLN A 161 -20.89 5.08 2.49
N TRP A 162 -21.64 6.01 3.08
CA TRP A 162 -21.94 5.96 4.53
C TRP A 162 -22.93 4.86 4.92
N SER A 163 -23.57 4.21 3.96
CA SER A 163 -24.32 2.96 4.19
C SER A 163 -23.44 1.86 4.82
N GLN A 164 -22.12 1.93 4.63
CA GLN A 164 -21.14 1.03 5.21
C GLN A 164 -20.45 1.61 6.46
N ALA A 165 -21.08 2.56 7.17
CA ALA A 165 -20.52 3.18 8.38
C ALA A 165 -20.18 2.15 9.48
N LYS A 166 -20.86 0.98 9.51
CA LYS A 166 -20.54 -0.15 10.39
C LYS A 166 -19.11 -0.67 10.26
N ASN A 167 -18.45 -0.44 9.12
CA ASN A 167 -17.05 -0.82 8.91
C ASN A 167 -16.09 -0.13 9.89
N ILE A 168 -16.50 0.95 10.58
CA ILE A 168 -15.74 1.57 11.68
C ILE A 168 -15.35 0.54 12.75
N TRP A 169 -16.17 -0.46 13.02
CA TRP A 169 -15.86 -1.52 13.99
C TRP A 169 -14.70 -2.41 13.58
N HIS A 170 -14.39 -2.47 12.30
CA HIS A 170 -13.26 -3.22 11.74
C HIS A 170 -12.03 -2.34 11.46
N ASN A 171 -12.14 -1.01 11.69
CA ASN A 171 -11.09 -0.03 11.39
C ASN A 171 -9.74 -0.43 12.00
N ALA A 172 -8.75 -0.66 11.14
CA ALA A 172 -7.44 -1.16 11.54
C ALA A 172 -6.67 -0.17 12.44
N ALA A 173 -6.85 1.15 12.26
CA ALA A 173 -6.20 2.15 13.10
C ALA A 173 -6.76 2.12 14.52
N ILE A 174 -8.09 2.04 14.68
CA ILE A 174 -8.74 1.91 15.99
C ILE A 174 -8.28 0.63 16.66
N ARG A 175 -8.36 -0.52 15.98
CA ARG A 175 -7.97 -1.83 16.53
C ARG A 175 -6.51 -1.88 16.93
N SER A 176 -5.60 -1.36 16.10
CA SER A 176 -4.17 -1.28 16.41
C SER A 176 -3.89 -0.38 17.60
N SER A 177 -4.57 0.76 17.72
CA SER A 177 -4.43 1.69 18.84
C SER A 177 -4.90 1.05 20.15
N VAL A 178 -6.07 0.42 20.16
CA VAL A 178 -6.60 -0.33 21.33
C VAL A 178 -5.65 -1.47 21.70
N TYR A 179 -5.17 -2.22 20.71
CA TYR A 179 -4.22 -3.32 20.94
C TYR A 179 -2.93 -2.81 21.59
N THR A 180 -2.40 -1.69 21.15
CA THR A 180 -1.17 -1.08 21.68
C THR A 180 -1.40 -0.53 23.09
N ALA A 181 -2.51 0.16 23.35
CA ALA A 181 -2.85 0.70 24.65
C ALA A 181 -3.03 -0.40 25.73
N LEU A 182 -3.54 -1.57 25.34
CA LEU A 182 -3.71 -2.72 26.24
C LEU A 182 -2.45 -3.60 26.37
N ALA A 183 -1.35 -3.28 25.70
CA ALA A 183 -0.11 -4.08 25.76
C ALA A 183 0.45 -4.27 27.19
N PRO A 184 0.47 -3.25 28.08
CA PRO A 184 0.96 -3.42 29.45
C PRO A 184 0.14 -4.44 30.25
N LEU A 185 -1.20 -4.40 30.12
CA LEU A 185 -2.12 -5.32 30.81
C LEU A 185 -1.92 -6.77 30.34
N ARG A 186 -1.70 -6.97 29.03
CA ARG A 186 -1.42 -8.29 28.48
C ARG A 186 -0.08 -8.84 28.96
N SER A 187 0.93 -7.99 29.10
CA SER A 187 2.25 -8.39 29.60
C SER A 187 2.19 -8.78 31.08
N ALA A 188 1.43 -8.04 31.89
CA ALA A 188 1.21 -8.37 33.29
C ALA A 188 0.49 -9.72 33.46
N ARG A 189 -0.59 -9.95 32.66
CA ARG A 189 -1.32 -11.22 32.68
C ARG A 189 -0.45 -12.42 32.32
N LYS A 190 0.42 -12.30 31.30
CA LYS A 190 1.37 -13.38 30.91
C LYS A 190 2.37 -13.71 32.02
N ARG A 191 2.77 -12.74 32.86
CA ARG A 191 3.68 -13.01 33.99
C ARG A 191 2.98 -13.78 35.11
N ILE A 192 1.70 -13.49 35.38
CA ILE A 192 0.91 -14.17 36.43
C ILE A 192 0.66 -15.64 36.08
N TRP A 193 0.55 -16.01 34.81
CA TRP A 193 0.29 -17.40 34.38
C TRP A 193 1.58 -18.23 34.13
N ARG A 194 2.75 -17.63 34.32
CA ARG A 194 4.05 -18.33 34.19
C ARG A 194 4.72 -18.64 35.54
N ASN A 195 4.13 -18.17 36.64
CA ASN A 195 4.46 -18.54 38.04
C ASN A 195 3.39 -19.49 38.58
#